data_ef504ca1767d8f9a68eafb4a85ff5bba
#
_entry.id   ef504ca1767d8f9a68eafb4a85ff5bba
#
_cell.length_a   1.000
_cell.length_b   1.000
_cell.length_c   1.000
_cell.angle_alpha   90.00
_cell.angle_beta   90.00
_cell.angle_gamma   90.00
#
_symmetry.space_group_name_H-M   'P 1'
#
loop_
_entity.id
_entity.type
_entity.pdbx_description
1 polymer ?
#
loop_
_entity_poly.entity_id
_entity_poly.type
_entity_poly.pdbx_seq_one_letter_code
_entity_poly.pdbx_strand_id
1 'polypeptide(L)'
;MQSLLPFLKKHENALLKLLPLVAFALPLLWLYLLDEGSFELMWKGRTFQIFFVWLIVLELILGWESIQPTHTTKLFSAKTLAFIAALLLPTIYVILANYLGLNTAISEASRQSGVVWWDSMTLSTEYLVFTALFCIIVYLQFGKKGLKDFSVPAVFLCIVGALYTIDNVFPYWQFTPFQLLVPTAANLAASMLNLMGYQTSLNAAGTMPRLTATNPLNPMQTATFDIAWPCAGIESLLIFTVVVLLFLKRMQISWKAKLCYFAAGVAVTYSINILRIVTIFTIGMNEGDVQLFHFYYGPLYSITWIVSYPLVILGSQILWRKIAKKYAPPPKKTQPLQPNPA
;
A
#
# COMPACT_ATOMS: atom_id res chain seq x y z
N MET A 1 -19.48 1.70 38.28
CA MET A 1 -20.15 0.98 37.19
C MET A 1 -21.40 1.69 36.61
N GLN A 2 -22.16 2.44 37.43
CA GLN A 2 -23.38 3.15 36.98
C GLN A 2 -23.16 4.35 36.07
N SER A 3 -21.96 4.95 36.01
CA SER A 3 -21.63 6.09 35.14
C SER A 3 -21.15 5.70 33.73
N LEU A 4 -20.74 4.46 33.51
CA LEU A 4 -20.24 3.95 32.23
C LEU A 4 -21.36 3.66 31.21
N LEU A 5 -22.51 3.20 31.68
CA LEU A 5 -23.63 2.83 30.82
C LEU A 5 -24.21 4.01 30.00
N PRO A 6 -24.48 5.19 30.60
CA PRO A 6 -24.99 6.34 29.84
C PRO A 6 -23.93 6.91 28.88
N PHE A 7 -22.62 6.86 29.24
CA PHE A 7 -21.54 7.25 28.36
C PHE A 7 -21.44 6.33 27.12
N LEU A 8 -21.49 5.00 27.32
CA LEU A 8 -21.46 4.02 26.24
C LEU A 8 -22.64 4.18 25.30
N LYS A 9 -23.86 4.43 25.83
CA LYS A 9 -25.05 4.65 25.02
C LYS A 9 -24.99 5.91 24.17
N LYS A 10 -24.37 6.99 24.71
CA LYS A 10 -24.16 8.25 23.99
C LYS A 10 -23.15 8.13 22.85
N HIS A 11 -22.16 7.25 22.99
CA HIS A 11 -21.07 7.05 22.03
C HIS A 11 -21.16 5.72 21.28
N GLU A 12 -22.28 5.00 21.38
CA GLU A 12 -22.48 3.66 20.80
C GLU A 12 -22.12 3.61 19.31
N ASN A 13 -22.61 4.56 18.51
CA ASN A 13 -22.32 4.64 17.08
C ASN A 13 -20.82 4.87 16.79
N ALA A 14 -20.14 5.64 17.61
CA ALA A 14 -18.70 5.89 17.47
C ALA A 14 -17.90 4.63 17.81
N LEU A 15 -18.26 3.97 18.92
CA LEU A 15 -17.62 2.72 19.33
C LEU A 15 -17.80 1.62 18.28
N LEU A 16 -19.03 1.46 17.75
CA LEU A 16 -19.30 0.49 16.70
C LEU A 16 -18.44 0.73 15.46
N LYS A 17 -18.21 1.97 15.04
CA LYS A 17 -17.34 2.30 13.89
C LYS A 17 -15.89 1.88 14.11
N LEU A 18 -15.40 1.89 15.34
CA LEU A 18 -14.02 1.55 15.68
C LEU A 18 -13.78 0.03 15.84
N LEU A 19 -14.83 -0.79 15.97
CA LEU A 19 -14.67 -2.23 16.23
C LEU A 19 -13.81 -2.95 15.18
N PRO A 20 -13.96 -2.73 13.85
CA PRO A 20 -13.09 -3.37 12.86
C PRO A 20 -11.62 -2.98 13.03
N LEU A 21 -11.34 -1.72 13.39
CA LEU A 21 -9.98 -1.27 13.69
C LEU A 21 -9.40 -2.04 14.88
N VAL A 22 -10.15 -2.10 15.99
CA VAL A 22 -9.72 -2.79 17.23
C VAL A 22 -9.49 -4.28 16.99
N ALA A 23 -10.37 -4.93 16.20
CA ALA A 23 -10.26 -6.35 15.89
C ALA A 23 -8.94 -6.74 15.21
N PHE A 24 -8.31 -5.82 14.47
CA PHE A 24 -7.01 -6.05 13.82
C PHE A 24 -5.85 -5.41 14.58
N ALA A 25 -6.03 -4.25 15.19
CA ALA A 25 -4.96 -3.59 15.92
C ALA A 25 -4.48 -4.41 17.14
N LEU A 26 -5.39 -5.07 17.87
CA LEU A 26 -5.03 -5.87 19.04
C LEU A 26 -4.15 -7.10 18.69
N PRO A 27 -4.53 -7.99 17.74
CA PRO A 27 -3.69 -9.11 17.38
C PRO A 27 -2.38 -8.68 16.72
N LEU A 28 -2.34 -7.57 15.98
CA LEU A 28 -1.10 -7.04 15.42
C LEU A 28 -0.16 -6.48 16.48
N LEU A 29 -0.69 -5.78 17.48
CA LEU A 29 0.11 -5.36 18.63
C LEU A 29 0.70 -6.59 19.36
N TRP A 30 -0.07 -7.65 19.51
CA TRP A 30 0.40 -8.89 20.10
C TRP A 30 1.52 -9.53 19.27
N LEU A 31 1.36 -9.60 17.95
CA LEU A 31 2.41 -10.09 17.03
C LEU A 31 3.67 -9.23 17.08
N TYR A 32 3.54 -7.91 17.17
CA TYR A 32 4.67 -7.00 17.32
C TYR A 32 5.47 -7.28 18.60
N LEU A 33 4.79 -7.51 19.72
CA LEU A 33 5.45 -7.85 20.98
C LEU A 33 6.13 -9.23 20.99
N LEU A 34 5.67 -10.15 20.12
CA LEU A 34 6.25 -11.49 19.98
C LEU A 34 7.46 -11.51 19.03
N ASP A 35 7.39 -10.74 17.95
CA ASP A 35 8.35 -10.79 16.84
C ASP A 35 8.45 -9.41 16.19
N GLU A 36 9.12 -8.48 16.88
CA GLU A 36 9.35 -7.11 16.43
C GLU A 36 10.08 -7.06 15.09
N GLY A 37 11.05 -7.96 14.89
CA GLY A 37 11.86 -8.02 13.66
C GLY A 37 11.04 -8.23 12.40
N SER A 38 9.91 -8.94 12.48
CA SER A 38 9.02 -9.14 11.31
C SER A 38 8.29 -7.87 10.86
N PHE A 39 8.31 -6.81 11.66
CA PHE A 39 7.72 -5.50 11.34
C PHE A 39 8.73 -4.49 10.79
N GLU A 40 9.98 -4.87 10.64
CA GLU A 40 10.98 -4.05 9.96
C GLU A 40 10.66 -3.93 8.46
N LEU A 41 11.20 -2.88 7.83
CA LEU A 41 11.04 -2.62 6.39
C LEU A 41 11.82 -3.64 5.56
N MET A 42 11.36 -4.87 5.57
CA MET A 42 11.93 -5.97 4.77
C MET A 42 10.89 -6.49 3.78
N TRP A 43 11.37 -6.96 2.63
CA TRP A 43 10.53 -7.75 1.74
C TRP A 43 10.04 -9.02 2.47
N LYS A 44 8.73 -9.28 2.44
CA LYS A 44 8.06 -10.33 3.21
C LYS A 44 8.12 -10.10 4.73
N GLY A 45 7.80 -8.88 5.16
CA GLY A 45 7.55 -8.54 6.56
C GLY A 45 6.09 -8.21 6.85
N ARG A 46 5.82 -7.91 8.13
CA ARG A 46 4.50 -7.46 8.63
C ARG A 46 4.30 -5.94 8.59
N THR A 47 5.25 -5.19 8.04
CA THR A 47 5.16 -3.72 7.92
C THR A 47 3.88 -3.28 7.21
N PHE A 48 3.48 -4.01 6.17
CA PHE A 48 2.24 -3.70 5.44
C PHE A 48 0.97 -3.97 6.25
N GLN A 49 1.02 -4.76 7.31
CA GLN A 49 -0.12 -4.90 8.24
C GLN A 49 -0.29 -3.64 9.10
N ILE A 50 0.80 -2.99 9.52
CA ILE A 50 0.71 -1.68 10.19
C ILE A 50 0.12 -0.66 9.23
N PHE A 51 0.56 -0.66 7.98
CA PHE A 51 0.04 0.22 6.95
C PHE A 51 -1.46 -0.03 6.67
N PHE A 52 -1.89 -1.28 6.69
CA PHE A 52 -3.30 -1.65 6.60
C PHE A 52 -4.14 -1.05 7.75
N VAL A 53 -3.67 -1.17 9.00
CA VAL A 53 -4.33 -0.56 10.16
C VAL A 53 -4.42 0.96 10.00
N TRP A 54 -3.34 1.59 9.55
CA TRP A 54 -3.33 3.02 9.25
C TRP A 54 -4.34 3.40 8.16
N LEU A 55 -4.48 2.59 7.09
CA LEU A 55 -5.50 2.81 6.06
C LEU A 55 -6.93 2.71 6.61
N ILE A 56 -7.20 1.78 7.55
CA ILE A 56 -8.50 1.71 8.23
C ILE A 56 -8.77 3.01 8.99
N VAL A 57 -7.77 3.52 9.72
CA VAL A 57 -7.88 4.80 10.45
C VAL A 57 -8.18 5.95 9.49
N LEU A 58 -7.47 6.02 8.36
CA LEU A 58 -7.72 7.06 7.35
C LEU A 58 -9.13 6.98 6.76
N GLU A 59 -9.60 5.78 6.38
CA GLU A 59 -10.98 5.63 5.86
C GLU A 59 -12.02 6.02 6.92
N LEU A 60 -11.78 5.70 8.19
CA LEU A 60 -12.65 6.12 9.30
C LEU A 60 -12.66 7.63 9.46
N ILE A 61 -11.50 8.29 9.46
CA ILE A 61 -11.40 9.76 9.59
C ILE A 61 -12.09 10.45 8.41
N LEU A 62 -11.74 10.05 7.18
CA LEU A 62 -12.26 10.66 5.96
C LEU A 62 -13.73 10.36 5.71
N GLY A 63 -14.22 9.22 6.18
CA GLY A 63 -15.58 8.75 6.01
C GLY A 63 -16.48 8.86 7.25
N TRP A 64 -16.03 9.52 8.32
CA TRP A 64 -16.67 9.48 9.64
C TRP A 64 -18.17 9.75 9.61
N GLU A 65 -18.60 10.74 8.85
CA GLU A 65 -20.02 11.12 8.72
C GLU A 65 -20.81 10.17 7.81
N SER A 66 -20.17 9.65 6.76
CA SER A 66 -20.81 8.82 5.73
C SER A 66 -20.93 7.34 6.10
N ILE A 67 -20.01 6.84 6.95
CA ILE A 67 -19.97 5.46 7.42
C ILE A 67 -20.97 5.32 8.57
N GLN A 68 -22.02 4.53 8.36
CA GLN A 68 -23.04 4.27 9.38
C GLN A 68 -23.16 2.76 9.59
N PRO A 69 -23.16 2.28 10.87
CA PRO A 69 -23.44 0.88 11.17
C PRO A 69 -24.85 0.50 10.71
N THR A 70 -24.98 -0.66 10.09
CA THR A 70 -26.26 -1.13 9.54
C THR A 70 -27.17 -1.72 10.60
N HIS A 71 -26.61 -2.05 11.77
CA HIS A 71 -27.34 -2.74 12.85
C HIS A 71 -27.48 -1.85 14.08
N THR A 72 -28.73 -1.58 14.45
CA THR A 72 -29.15 -1.20 15.79
C THR A 72 -29.16 -2.48 16.64
N THR A 73 -28.39 -2.48 17.69
CA THR A 73 -28.06 -3.63 18.53
C THR A 73 -29.27 -4.16 19.31
N LYS A 74 -29.93 -5.17 18.77
CA LYS A 74 -30.57 -6.15 19.64
C LYS A 74 -29.46 -7.13 20.06
N LEU A 75 -28.94 -7.00 21.28
CA LEU A 75 -27.79 -7.75 21.82
C LEU A 75 -27.83 -9.28 21.60
N PHE A 76 -28.99 -9.87 21.47
CA PHE A 76 -29.22 -11.32 21.30
C PHE A 76 -29.72 -11.70 19.91
N SER A 77 -29.49 -10.89 18.88
CA SER A 77 -29.80 -11.34 17.52
C SER A 77 -28.70 -12.26 16.98
N ALA A 78 -29.05 -13.25 16.17
CA ALA A 78 -28.07 -14.15 15.51
C ALA A 78 -27.02 -13.36 14.73
N LYS A 79 -27.38 -12.22 14.16
CA LYS A 79 -26.45 -11.32 13.44
C LYS A 79 -25.45 -10.66 14.36
N THR A 80 -25.87 -10.20 15.55
CA THR A 80 -24.98 -9.60 16.55
C THR A 80 -24.00 -10.65 17.09
N LEU A 81 -24.49 -11.86 17.35
CA LEU A 81 -23.64 -12.96 17.80
C LEU A 81 -22.59 -13.34 16.72
N ALA A 82 -23.01 -13.45 15.46
CA ALA A 82 -22.10 -13.71 14.34
C ALA A 82 -21.07 -12.60 14.17
N PHE A 83 -21.46 -11.33 14.36
CA PHE A 83 -20.54 -10.20 14.30
C PHE A 83 -19.52 -10.23 15.44
N ILE A 84 -19.96 -10.48 16.69
CA ILE A 84 -19.05 -10.62 17.84
C ILE A 84 -18.08 -11.78 17.62
N ALA A 85 -18.57 -12.92 17.14
CA ALA A 85 -17.70 -14.04 16.79
C ALA A 85 -16.68 -13.65 15.71
N ALA A 86 -17.10 -12.94 14.66
CA ALA A 86 -16.21 -12.49 13.60
C ALA A 86 -15.13 -11.52 14.11
N LEU A 87 -15.43 -10.63 15.05
CA LEU A 87 -14.45 -9.72 15.65
C LEU A 87 -13.32 -10.45 16.40
N LEU A 88 -13.60 -11.63 16.93
CA LEU A 88 -12.61 -12.43 17.65
C LEU A 88 -11.72 -13.26 16.70
N LEU A 89 -12.17 -13.54 15.47
CA LEU A 89 -11.48 -14.42 14.54
C LEU A 89 -10.03 -13.98 14.21
N PRO A 90 -9.68 -12.69 14.02
CA PRO A 90 -8.30 -12.30 13.80
C PRO A 90 -7.38 -12.68 14.97
N THR A 91 -7.84 -12.47 16.21
CA THR A 91 -7.09 -12.87 17.41
C THR A 91 -7.00 -14.40 17.53
N ILE A 92 -8.09 -15.11 17.27
CA ILE A 92 -8.11 -16.58 17.29
C ILE A 92 -7.12 -17.12 16.23
N TYR A 93 -7.10 -16.56 15.03
CA TYR A 93 -6.16 -16.95 13.99
C TYR A 93 -4.71 -16.78 14.45
N VAL A 94 -4.35 -15.63 15.05
CA VAL A 94 -3.00 -15.39 15.57
C VAL A 94 -2.61 -16.40 16.65
N ILE A 95 -3.54 -16.76 17.54
CA ILE A 95 -3.31 -17.80 18.56
C ILE A 95 -3.11 -19.16 17.92
N LEU A 96 -3.96 -19.57 16.98
CA LEU A 96 -3.85 -20.84 16.26
C LEU A 96 -2.52 -20.91 15.48
N ALA A 97 -2.13 -19.82 14.82
CA ALA A 97 -0.95 -19.74 14.00
C ALA A 97 0.35 -19.89 14.83
N ASN A 98 0.46 -19.17 15.93
CA ASN A 98 1.71 -19.05 16.67
C ASN A 98 1.83 -20.03 17.86
N TYR A 99 0.71 -20.54 18.41
CA TYR A 99 0.74 -21.39 19.61
C TYR A 99 0.16 -22.79 19.39
N LEU A 100 -0.70 -22.98 18.38
CA LEU A 100 -1.39 -24.25 18.15
C LEU A 100 -0.97 -24.95 16.85
N GLY A 101 0.18 -24.56 16.29
CA GLY A 101 0.85 -25.27 15.20
C GLY A 101 0.25 -25.04 13.80
N LEU A 102 -0.67 -24.07 13.61
CA LEU A 102 -1.21 -23.79 12.28
C LEU A 102 -0.13 -23.33 11.30
N ASN A 103 0.83 -22.50 11.74
CA ASN A 103 1.97 -22.10 10.90
C ASN A 103 2.80 -23.31 10.47
N THR A 104 3.05 -24.26 11.37
CA THR A 104 3.78 -25.51 11.06
C THR A 104 3.02 -26.34 10.02
N ALA A 105 1.69 -26.45 10.17
CA ALA A 105 0.86 -27.17 9.22
C ALA A 105 0.85 -26.51 7.82
N ILE A 106 0.79 -25.18 7.75
CA ILE A 106 0.86 -24.41 6.49
C ILE A 106 2.22 -24.60 5.83
N SER A 107 3.31 -24.49 6.58
CA SER A 107 4.67 -24.67 6.07
C SER A 107 4.87 -26.09 5.52
N GLU A 108 4.43 -27.10 6.25
CA GLU A 108 4.57 -28.50 5.83
C GLU A 108 3.72 -28.80 4.59
N ALA A 109 2.46 -28.36 4.53
CA ALA A 109 1.62 -28.51 3.35
C ALA A 109 2.22 -27.79 2.12
N SER A 110 2.80 -26.61 2.32
CA SER A 110 3.48 -25.86 1.26
C SER A 110 4.73 -26.57 0.77
N ARG A 111 5.52 -27.14 1.68
CA ARG A 111 6.70 -27.94 1.37
C ARG A 111 6.33 -29.18 0.56
N GLN A 112 5.29 -29.91 0.97
CA GLN A 112 4.79 -31.09 0.26
C GLN A 112 4.24 -30.74 -1.14
N SER A 113 3.71 -29.54 -1.29
CA SER A 113 3.22 -29.03 -2.58
C SER A 113 4.34 -28.50 -3.50
N GLY A 114 5.60 -28.57 -3.08
CA GLY A 114 6.75 -28.14 -3.87
C GLY A 114 6.93 -26.61 -3.97
N VAL A 115 6.35 -25.84 -3.05
CA VAL A 115 6.57 -24.39 -3.00
C VAL A 115 8.02 -24.10 -2.64
N VAL A 116 8.67 -23.23 -3.42
CA VAL A 116 10.12 -22.96 -3.25
C VAL A 116 10.43 -22.32 -1.91
N TRP A 117 9.67 -21.26 -1.52
CA TRP A 117 9.81 -20.62 -0.23
C TRP A 117 8.64 -20.96 0.69
N TRP A 118 8.54 -22.26 0.99
CA TRP A 118 7.46 -22.86 1.77
C TRP A 118 7.30 -22.28 3.18
N ASP A 119 8.39 -21.91 3.85
CA ASP A 119 8.39 -21.30 5.18
C ASP A 119 7.71 -19.93 5.22
N SER A 120 7.90 -19.12 4.18
CA SER A 120 7.29 -17.80 4.05
C SER A 120 5.80 -17.84 3.64
N MET A 121 5.25 -19.03 3.33
CA MET A 121 3.82 -19.18 3.01
C MET A 121 2.90 -18.87 4.20
N THR A 122 3.39 -19.02 5.42
CA THR A 122 2.66 -18.65 6.63
C THR A 122 2.29 -17.17 6.62
N LEU A 123 3.23 -16.29 6.26
CA LEU A 123 3.03 -14.86 6.20
C LEU A 123 2.06 -14.48 5.07
N SER A 124 2.20 -15.03 3.88
CA SER A 124 1.27 -14.75 2.77
C SER A 124 -0.16 -15.20 3.09
N THR A 125 -0.29 -16.37 3.75
CA THR A 125 -1.57 -16.89 4.22
C THR A 125 -2.18 -15.96 5.28
N GLU A 126 -1.39 -15.44 6.21
CA GLU A 126 -1.82 -14.49 7.24
C GLU A 126 -2.44 -13.23 6.59
N TYR A 127 -1.80 -12.66 5.56
CA TYR A 127 -2.34 -11.51 4.81
C TYR A 127 -3.69 -11.84 4.14
N LEU A 128 -3.80 -12.99 3.49
CA LEU A 128 -5.02 -13.38 2.79
C LEU A 128 -6.16 -13.70 3.77
N VAL A 129 -5.86 -14.38 4.88
CA VAL A 129 -6.84 -14.64 5.95
C VAL A 129 -7.32 -13.34 6.57
N PHE A 130 -6.41 -12.41 6.89
CA PHE A 130 -6.79 -11.11 7.42
C PHE A 130 -7.65 -10.32 6.44
N THR A 131 -7.36 -10.40 5.13
CA THR A 131 -8.22 -9.81 4.09
C THR A 131 -9.64 -10.37 4.13
N ALA A 132 -9.77 -11.70 4.17
CA ALA A 132 -11.08 -12.37 4.21
C ALA A 132 -11.86 -12.01 5.48
N LEU A 133 -11.21 -12.06 6.64
CA LEU A 133 -11.81 -11.70 7.92
C LEU A 133 -12.22 -10.23 7.96
N PHE A 134 -11.40 -9.33 7.42
CA PHE A 134 -11.72 -7.91 7.33
C PHE A 134 -12.98 -7.67 6.47
N CYS A 135 -13.04 -8.29 5.30
CA CYS A 135 -14.23 -8.21 4.44
C CYS A 135 -15.49 -8.73 5.15
N ILE A 136 -15.38 -9.84 5.88
CA ILE A 136 -16.50 -10.42 6.65
C ILE A 136 -16.96 -9.46 7.75
N ILE A 137 -16.04 -8.93 8.57
CA ILE A 137 -16.33 -8.00 9.66
C ILE A 137 -17.00 -6.74 9.13
N VAL A 138 -16.41 -6.13 8.09
CA VAL A 138 -16.94 -4.92 7.45
C VAL A 138 -18.32 -5.18 6.84
N TYR A 139 -18.52 -6.32 6.19
CA TYR A 139 -19.81 -6.68 5.61
C TYR A 139 -20.89 -6.88 6.67
N LEU A 140 -20.57 -7.59 7.74
CA LEU A 140 -21.51 -7.82 8.85
C LEU A 140 -21.92 -6.52 9.52
N GLN A 141 -21.00 -5.57 9.66
CA GLN A 141 -21.25 -4.32 10.38
C GLN A 141 -21.87 -3.22 9.51
N PHE A 142 -21.37 -3.04 8.28
CA PHE A 142 -21.72 -1.91 7.41
C PHE A 142 -22.43 -2.35 6.11
N GLY A 143 -22.59 -3.66 5.87
CA GLY A 143 -23.18 -4.21 4.65
C GLY A 143 -22.35 -3.95 3.39
N LYS A 144 -23.00 -4.02 2.22
CA LYS A 144 -22.32 -3.80 0.92
C LYS A 144 -21.72 -2.40 0.78
N LYS A 145 -22.33 -1.38 1.41
CA LYS A 145 -21.81 -0.01 1.41
C LYS A 145 -20.48 0.06 2.14
N GLY A 146 -20.37 -0.63 3.30
CA GLY A 146 -19.13 -0.72 4.05
C GLY A 146 -17.99 -1.33 3.25
N LEU A 147 -18.23 -2.42 2.51
CA LEU A 147 -17.21 -3.00 1.63
C LEU A 147 -16.69 -2.00 0.59
N LYS A 148 -17.58 -1.13 0.06
CA LYS A 148 -17.17 -0.06 -0.86
C LYS A 148 -16.38 1.02 -0.12
N ASP A 149 -16.80 1.40 1.08
CA ASP A 149 -16.15 2.45 1.87
C ASP A 149 -14.75 2.00 2.33
N PHE A 150 -14.59 0.75 2.74
CA PHE A 150 -13.32 0.14 3.17
C PHE A 150 -12.60 -0.66 2.07
N SER A 151 -12.94 -0.40 0.80
CA SER A 151 -12.36 -1.16 -0.33
C SER A 151 -10.83 -0.99 -0.44
N VAL A 152 -10.31 0.19 -0.10
CA VAL A 152 -8.87 0.47 -0.24
C VAL A 152 -8.02 -0.38 0.71
N PRO A 153 -8.25 -0.40 2.03
CA PRO A 153 -7.49 -1.29 2.92
C PRO A 153 -7.68 -2.78 2.60
N ALA A 154 -8.90 -3.21 2.21
CA ALA A 154 -9.17 -4.60 1.84
C ALA A 154 -8.37 -5.03 0.60
N VAL A 155 -8.43 -4.25 -0.46
CA VAL A 155 -7.70 -4.52 -1.73
C VAL A 155 -6.20 -4.45 -1.50
N PHE A 156 -5.71 -3.50 -0.72
CA PHE A 156 -4.29 -3.40 -0.38
C PHE A 156 -3.77 -4.68 0.27
N LEU A 157 -4.42 -5.12 1.34
CA LEU A 157 -4.00 -6.31 2.08
C LEU A 157 -4.06 -7.57 1.20
N CYS A 158 -5.11 -7.67 0.36
CA CYS A 158 -5.26 -8.76 -0.61
C CYS A 158 -4.11 -8.78 -1.62
N ILE A 159 -3.73 -7.62 -2.17
CA ILE A 159 -2.64 -7.53 -3.15
C ILE A 159 -1.31 -7.91 -2.50
N VAL A 160 -1.02 -7.44 -1.29
CA VAL A 160 0.21 -7.83 -0.57
C VAL A 160 0.27 -9.33 -0.35
N GLY A 161 -0.81 -9.94 0.14
CA GLY A 161 -0.90 -11.39 0.33
C GLY A 161 -0.71 -12.17 -0.97
N ALA A 162 -1.32 -11.70 -2.07
CA ALA A 162 -1.18 -12.30 -3.40
C ALA A 162 0.26 -12.17 -3.93
N LEU A 163 0.89 -10.99 -3.77
CA LEU A 163 2.29 -10.77 -4.17
C LEU A 163 3.24 -11.70 -3.42
N TYR A 164 3.07 -11.83 -2.11
CA TYR A 164 3.90 -12.72 -1.31
C TYR A 164 3.67 -14.19 -1.68
N THR A 165 2.43 -14.57 -1.98
CA THR A 165 2.12 -15.94 -2.47
C THR A 165 2.81 -16.21 -3.80
N ILE A 166 2.72 -15.30 -4.77
CA ILE A 166 3.37 -15.42 -6.07
C ILE A 166 4.89 -15.53 -5.91
N ASP A 167 5.49 -14.69 -5.06
CA ASP A 167 6.93 -14.72 -4.82
C ASP A 167 7.40 -15.96 -4.05
N ASN A 168 6.54 -16.57 -3.26
CA ASN A 168 6.85 -17.84 -2.59
C ASN A 168 6.84 -19.03 -3.54
N VAL A 169 5.87 -19.04 -4.47
CA VAL A 169 5.74 -20.09 -5.49
C VAL A 169 6.76 -19.89 -6.61
N PHE A 170 6.98 -18.66 -7.04
CA PHE A 170 7.88 -18.24 -8.12
C PHE A 170 8.86 -17.18 -7.57
N PRO A 171 9.96 -17.56 -6.93
CA PRO A 171 10.92 -16.61 -6.37
C PRO A 171 11.40 -15.59 -7.39
N TYR A 172 11.94 -14.44 -6.91
CA TYR A 172 12.31 -13.32 -7.78
C TYR A 172 13.38 -13.63 -8.84
N TRP A 173 14.06 -14.76 -8.76
CA TRP A 173 14.96 -15.28 -9.81
C TRP A 173 14.25 -16.16 -10.87
N GLN A 174 12.96 -16.46 -10.70
CA GLN A 174 12.14 -17.16 -11.68
C GLN A 174 11.27 -16.17 -12.43
N PHE A 175 10.76 -16.57 -13.61
CA PHE A 175 9.85 -15.74 -14.38
C PHE A 175 8.53 -15.53 -13.60
N THR A 176 8.16 -14.25 -13.45
CA THR A 176 6.85 -13.83 -12.95
C THR A 176 6.36 -12.63 -13.79
N PRO A 177 5.04 -12.29 -13.78
CA PRO A 177 4.56 -11.08 -14.44
C PRO A 177 5.28 -9.79 -14.01
N PHE A 178 5.74 -9.73 -12.74
CA PHE A 178 6.48 -8.57 -12.22
C PHE A 178 7.89 -8.48 -12.77
N GLN A 179 8.47 -9.59 -13.17
CA GLN A 179 9.81 -9.65 -13.80
C GLN A 179 9.84 -8.86 -15.11
N LEU A 180 8.68 -8.64 -15.77
CA LEU A 180 8.58 -7.83 -16.99
C LEU A 180 9.00 -6.37 -16.78
N LEU A 181 8.94 -5.84 -15.56
CA LEU A 181 9.35 -4.47 -15.25
C LEU A 181 10.87 -4.33 -15.08
N VAL A 182 11.57 -5.42 -14.80
CA VAL A 182 13.00 -5.40 -14.45
C VAL A 182 13.89 -4.95 -15.61
N PRO A 183 13.74 -5.47 -16.85
CA PRO A 183 14.56 -5.02 -17.97
C PRO A 183 14.44 -3.51 -18.24
N THR A 184 13.23 -2.97 -18.11
CA THR A 184 12.98 -1.53 -18.28
C THR A 184 13.68 -0.73 -17.19
N ALA A 185 13.57 -1.14 -15.92
CA ALA A 185 14.23 -0.48 -14.80
C ALA A 185 15.77 -0.52 -14.95
N ALA A 186 16.32 -1.68 -15.31
CA ALA A 186 17.76 -1.87 -15.52
C ALA A 186 18.29 -1.01 -16.67
N ASN A 187 17.61 -0.98 -17.82
CA ASN A 187 17.99 -0.17 -18.97
C ASN A 187 17.92 1.34 -18.68
N LEU A 188 16.88 1.80 -17.98
CA LEU A 188 16.76 3.21 -17.60
C LEU A 188 17.84 3.60 -16.59
N ALA A 189 18.15 2.75 -15.61
CA ALA A 189 19.25 3.00 -14.67
C ALA A 189 20.60 3.04 -15.38
N ALA A 190 20.87 2.09 -16.30
CA ALA A 190 22.07 2.08 -17.13
C ALA A 190 22.20 3.37 -17.98
N SER A 191 21.08 3.78 -18.62
CA SER A 191 21.06 5.01 -19.42
C SER A 191 21.36 6.25 -18.59
N MET A 192 20.82 6.36 -17.37
CA MET A 192 21.10 7.47 -16.47
C MET A 192 22.55 7.47 -15.99
N LEU A 193 23.11 6.31 -15.64
CA LEU A 193 24.53 6.19 -15.28
C LEU A 193 25.44 6.59 -16.44
N ASN A 194 25.11 6.20 -17.68
CA ASN A 194 25.84 6.64 -18.88
C ASN A 194 25.77 8.15 -19.09
N LEU A 195 24.59 8.78 -18.87
CA LEU A 195 24.43 10.23 -18.93
C LEU A 195 25.28 10.96 -17.86
N MET A 196 25.51 10.30 -16.72
CA MET A 196 26.38 10.81 -15.65
C MET A 196 27.89 10.61 -15.96
N GLY A 197 28.24 9.97 -17.09
CA GLY A 197 29.61 9.75 -17.53
C GLY A 197 30.21 8.40 -17.11
N TYR A 198 29.44 7.51 -16.49
CA TYR A 198 29.88 6.14 -16.17
C TYR A 198 29.72 5.23 -17.39
N GLN A 199 30.59 4.23 -17.50
CA GLN A 199 30.44 3.16 -18.48
C GLN A 199 29.61 2.04 -17.86
N THR A 200 28.56 1.60 -18.56
CA THR A 200 27.69 0.52 -18.07
C THR A 200 27.73 -0.71 -18.97
N SER A 201 27.65 -1.87 -18.34
CA SER A 201 27.46 -3.17 -19.00
C SER A 201 26.27 -3.87 -18.40
N LEU A 202 25.28 -4.21 -19.22
CA LEU A 202 24.07 -4.91 -18.80
C LEU A 202 24.11 -6.33 -19.35
N ASN A 203 24.23 -7.32 -18.47
CA ASN A 203 24.06 -8.72 -18.83
C ASN A 203 22.63 -9.14 -18.48
N ALA A 204 21.79 -9.27 -19.51
CA ALA A 204 20.40 -9.68 -19.41
C ALA A 204 20.19 -11.20 -19.49
N ALA A 205 21.24 -11.99 -19.40
CA ALA A 205 21.14 -13.45 -19.39
C ALA A 205 20.49 -13.90 -18.06
N GLY A 206 19.29 -14.45 -18.14
CA GLY A 206 18.54 -14.91 -16.96
C GLY A 206 17.43 -13.97 -16.53
N THR A 207 16.82 -14.28 -15.40
CA THR A 207 15.67 -13.57 -14.85
C THR A 207 16.04 -12.33 -14.02
N MET A 208 17.30 -12.23 -13.59
CA MET A 208 17.85 -11.06 -12.90
C MET A 208 18.97 -10.46 -13.75
N PRO A 209 18.72 -9.34 -14.45
CA PRO A 209 19.76 -8.65 -15.19
C PRO A 209 20.83 -8.14 -14.23
N ARG A 210 22.10 -8.43 -14.59
CA ARG A 210 23.28 -7.94 -13.88
C ARG A 210 23.76 -6.65 -14.54
N LEU A 211 23.70 -5.56 -13.80
CA LEU A 211 24.21 -4.27 -14.24
C LEU A 211 25.56 -4.00 -13.56
N THR A 212 26.54 -3.65 -14.37
CA THR A 212 27.86 -3.18 -13.91
C THR A 212 28.03 -1.75 -14.35
N ALA A 213 28.48 -0.88 -13.43
CA ALA A 213 28.84 0.50 -13.72
C ALA A 213 30.27 0.76 -13.29
N THR A 214 31.08 1.40 -14.17
CA THR A 214 32.49 1.67 -13.94
C THR A 214 32.77 3.13 -14.23
N ASN A 215 33.58 3.79 -13.39
CA ASN A 215 34.08 5.11 -13.66
C ASN A 215 35.20 5.02 -14.70
N PRO A 216 35.07 5.58 -15.92
CA PRO A 216 36.08 5.47 -16.96
C PRO A 216 37.41 6.18 -16.60
N LEU A 217 37.35 7.15 -15.69
CA LEU A 217 38.55 7.87 -15.21
C LEU A 217 39.26 7.11 -14.08
N ASN A 218 38.56 6.22 -13.39
CA ASN A 218 39.12 5.38 -12.34
C ASN A 218 38.47 4.00 -12.39
N PRO A 219 39.02 3.03 -13.15
CA PRO A 219 38.44 1.70 -13.29
C PRO A 219 38.31 0.89 -12.01
N MET A 220 39.02 1.28 -10.93
CA MET A 220 38.85 0.66 -9.60
C MET A 220 37.48 0.99 -8.98
N GLN A 221 36.88 2.10 -9.38
CA GLN A 221 35.53 2.50 -8.99
C GLN A 221 34.51 1.77 -9.86
N THR A 222 34.20 0.53 -9.48
CA THR A 222 33.24 -0.32 -10.18
C THR A 222 32.24 -0.88 -9.19
N ALA A 223 30.96 -0.85 -9.54
CA ALA A 223 29.89 -1.48 -8.80
C ALA A 223 29.10 -2.45 -9.70
N THR A 224 28.75 -3.63 -9.17
CA THR A 224 27.98 -4.64 -9.89
C THR A 224 26.87 -5.16 -8.98
N PHE A 225 25.63 -5.06 -9.46
CA PHE A 225 24.46 -5.56 -8.73
C PHE A 225 23.49 -6.30 -9.67
N ASP A 226 22.86 -7.32 -9.13
CA ASP A 226 21.75 -8.02 -9.78
C ASP A 226 20.44 -7.27 -9.46
N ILE A 227 19.64 -6.98 -10.49
CA ILE A 227 18.37 -6.27 -10.34
C ILE A 227 17.23 -7.28 -10.35
N ALA A 228 16.69 -7.55 -9.17
CA ALA A 228 15.51 -8.39 -9.00
C ALA A 228 14.21 -7.59 -9.14
N TRP A 229 13.07 -8.26 -9.34
CA TRP A 229 11.78 -7.59 -9.50
C TRP A 229 11.33 -6.77 -8.27
N PRO A 230 11.64 -7.11 -7.00
CA PRO A 230 11.35 -6.20 -5.89
C PRO A 230 12.08 -4.86 -6.01
N CYS A 231 13.31 -4.87 -6.56
CA CYS A 231 14.09 -3.65 -6.79
C CYS A 231 13.54 -2.79 -7.94
N ALA A 232 12.65 -3.32 -8.78
CA ALA A 232 12.03 -2.56 -9.88
C ALA A 232 10.94 -1.58 -9.41
N GLY A 233 10.74 -1.39 -8.09
CA GLY A 233 9.87 -0.36 -7.51
C GLY A 233 8.43 -0.78 -7.27
N ILE A 234 8.14 -2.08 -7.29
CA ILE A 234 6.77 -2.62 -7.11
C ILE A 234 6.19 -2.21 -5.77
N GLU A 235 6.96 -2.28 -4.67
CA GLU A 235 6.49 -1.84 -3.35
C GLU A 235 6.09 -0.37 -3.33
N SER A 236 6.96 0.50 -3.84
CA SER A 236 6.70 1.94 -3.90
C SER A 236 5.47 2.26 -4.76
N LEU A 237 5.30 1.56 -5.88
CA LEU A 237 4.13 1.70 -6.75
C LEU A 237 2.85 1.20 -6.06
N LEU A 238 2.94 0.11 -5.30
CA LEU A 238 1.82 -0.42 -4.53
C LEU A 238 1.36 0.58 -3.47
N ILE A 239 2.28 1.06 -2.63
CA ILE A 239 1.97 2.03 -1.57
C ILE A 239 1.42 3.33 -2.19
N PHE A 240 2.09 3.85 -3.23
CA PHE A 240 1.64 5.03 -3.96
C PHE A 240 0.22 4.85 -4.49
N THR A 241 -0.05 3.74 -5.17
CA THR A 241 -1.36 3.43 -5.75
C THR A 241 -2.46 3.49 -4.69
N VAL A 242 -2.23 2.85 -3.55
CA VAL A 242 -3.22 2.77 -2.46
C VAL A 242 -3.49 4.15 -1.86
N VAL A 243 -2.43 4.90 -1.52
CA VAL A 243 -2.56 6.24 -0.92
C VAL A 243 -3.28 7.20 -1.87
N VAL A 244 -2.88 7.20 -3.14
CA VAL A 244 -3.46 8.12 -4.13
C VAL A 244 -4.88 7.72 -4.49
N LEU A 245 -5.20 6.43 -4.61
CA LEU A 245 -6.57 5.98 -4.84
C LEU A 245 -7.49 6.34 -3.67
N LEU A 246 -7.02 6.18 -2.42
CA LEU A 246 -7.74 6.60 -1.22
C LEU A 246 -8.06 8.11 -1.29
N PHE A 247 -7.06 8.92 -1.62
CA PHE A 247 -7.20 10.36 -1.72
C PHE A 247 -8.13 10.76 -2.88
N LEU A 248 -7.90 10.24 -4.09
CA LEU A 248 -8.70 10.55 -5.28
C LEU A 248 -10.16 10.05 -5.18
N LYS A 249 -10.41 8.96 -4.44
CA LYS A 249 -11.76 8.45 -4.15
C LYS A 249 -12.65 9.52 -3.53
N ARG A 250 -12.10 10.32 -2.61
CA ARG A 250 -12.82 11.36 -1.86
C ARG A 250 -12.90 12.70 -2.60
N MET A 251 -12.11 12.92 -3.64
CA MET A 251 -12.11 14.17 -4.40
C MET A 251 -13.29 14.26 -5.37
N GLN A 252 -13.92 15.44 -5.40
CA GLN A 252 -15.00 15.77 -6.33
C GLN A 252 -14.42 16.38 -7.62
N ILE A 253 -13.68 15.59 -8.39
CA ILE A 253 -13.14 15.96 -9.71
C ILE A 253 -13.54 14.92 -10.75
N SER A 254 -13.44 15.31 -12.03
CA SER A 254 -13.76 14.38 -13.12
C SER A 254 -12.87 13.13 -13.10
N TRP A 255 -13.41 12.00 -13.57
CA TRP A 255 -12.66 10.76 -13.62
C TRP A 255 -11.41 10.86 -14.50
N LYS A 256 -11.47 11.67 -15.59
CA LYS A 256 -10.32 11.95 -16.47
C LYS A 256 -9.20 12.66 -15.71
N ALA A 257 -9.54 13.65 -14.88
CA ALA A 257 -8.55 14.31 -14.03
C ALA A 257 -7.95 13.36 -12.99
N LYS A 258 -8.77 12.48 -12.40
CA LYS A 258 -8.28 11.43 -11.48
C LYS A 258 -7.26 10.52 -12.17
N LEU A 259 -7.57 10.08 -13.39
CA LEU A 259 -6.68 9.24 -14.18
C LEU A 259 -5.37 9.95 -14.55
N CYS A 260 -5.44 11.24 -14.95
CA CYS A 260 -4.23 12.04 -15.22
C CYS A 260 -3.35 12.19 -13.98
N TYR A 261 -3.93 12.51 -12.82
CA TYR A 261 -3.15 12.57 -11.58
C TYR A 261 -2.55 11.22 -11.23
N PHE A 262 -3.32 10.15 -11.32
CA PHE A 262 -2.81 8.80 -11.04
C PHE A 262 -1.65 8.44 -11.97
N ALA A 263 -1.81 8.60 -13.28
CA ALA A 263 -0.77 8.27 -14.26
C ALA A 263 0.50 9.12 -14.09
N ALA A 264 0.35 10.44 -13.86
CA ALA A 264 1.49 11.32 -13.60
C ALA A 264 2.24 10.90 -12.33
N GLY A 265 1.52 10.59 -11.26
CA GLY A 265 2.12 10.15 -10.02
C GLY A 265 2.82 8.80 -10.14
N VAL A 266 2.23 7.82 -10.85
CA VAL A 266 2.88 6.53 -11.16
C VAL A 266 4.20 6.76 -11.91
N ALA A 267 4.20 7.60 -12.94
CA ALA A 267 5.41 7.90 -13.70
C ALA A 267 6.52 8.50 -12.83
N VAL A 268 6.19 9.46 -11.97
CA VAL A 268 7.17 10.06 -11.05
C VAL A 268 7.65 9.04 -9.99
N THR A 269 6.74 8.23 -9.42
CA THR A 269 7.10 7.18 -8.46
C THR A 269 8.09 6.19 -9.07
N TYR A 270 7.85 5.78 -10.31
CA TYR A 270 8.74 4.90 -11.05
C TYR A 270 10.10 5.57 -11.33
N SER A 271 10.11 6.85 -11.72
CA SER A 271 11.35 7.63 -11.93
C SER A 271 12.17 7.76 -10.64
N ILE A 272 11.52 7.97 -9.49
CA ILE A 272 12.17 8.00 -8.18
C ILE A 272 12.84 6.66 -7.88
N ASN A 273 12.20 5.55 -8.23
CA ASN A 273 12.81 4.23 -8.06
C ASN A 273 14.05 4.05 -8.95
N ILE A 274 14.03 4.53 -10.21
CA ILE A 274 15.22 4.52 -11.06
C ILE A 274 16.36 5.34 -10.45
N LEU A 275 16.06 6.54 -9.94
CA LEU A 275 17.04 7.36 -9.22
C LEU A 275 17.62 6.64 -8.01
N ARG A 276 16.79 5.90 -7.26
CA ARG A 276 17.25 5.07 -6.14
C ARG A 276 18.27 4.02 -6.59
N ILE A 277 18.00 3.31 -7.69
CA ILE A 277 18.94 2.33 -8.26
C ILE A 277 20.27 3.03 -8.66
N VAL A 278 20.19 4.14 -9.38
CA VAL A 278 21.37 4.93 -9.77
C VAL A 278 22.19 5.36 -8.56
N THR A 279 21.53 5.82 -7.50
CA THR A 279 22.20 6.23 -6.25
C THR A 279 22.90 5.06 -5.58
N ILE A 280 22.29 3.87 -5.56
CA ILE A 280 22.91 2.63 -5.03
C ILE A 280 24.23 2.33 -5.78
N PHE A 281 24.23 2.42 -7.12
CA PHE A 281 25.43 2.22 -7.91
C PHE A 281 26.49 3.28 -7.62
N THR A 282 26.09 4.54 -7.52
CA THR A 282 27.02 5.63 -7.21
C THR A 282 27.67 5.46 -5.83
N ILE A 283 26.89 5.07 -4.83
CA ILE A 283 27.41 4.77 -3.48
C ILE A 283 28.37 3.58 -3.53
N GLY A 284 27.99 2.50 -4.24
CA GLY A 284 28.83 1.30 -4.35
C GLY A 284 30.16 1.56 -5.06
N MET A 285 30.18 2.39 -6.11
CA MET A 285 31.40 2.79 -6.79
C MET A 285 32.34 3.64 -5.90
N ASN A 286 31.80 4.37 -4.92
CA ASN A 286 32.57 5.21 -4.00
C ASN A 286 32.79 4.52 -2.63
N GLU A 287 32.69 3.19 -2.56
CA GLU A 287 32.90 2.39 -1.34
C GLU A 287 32.04 2.81 -0.16
N GLY A 288 30.88 3.43 -0.43
CA GLY A 288 29.92 3.82 0.60
C GLY A 288 29.07 2.66 1.08
N ASP A 289 28.34 2.87 2.19
CA ASP A 289 27.47 1.87 2.77
C ASP A 289 26.17 1.72 1.95
N VAL A 290 26.20 0.79 1.00
CA VAL A 290 25.07 0.43 0.14
C VAL A 290 23.90 -0.14 0.96
N GLN A 291 24.20 -0.91 2.01
CA GLN A 291 23.17 -1.57 2.83
C GLN A 291 22.37 -0.53 3.61
N LEU A 292 23.05 0.41 4.25
CA LEU A 292 22.42 1.52 4.97
C LEU A 292 21.51 2.33 4.02
N PHE A 293 22.00 2.65 2.82
CA PHE A 293 21.19 3.38 1.86
C PHE A 293 20.01 2.56 1.36
N HIS A 294 20.22 1.28 1.04
CA HIS A 294 19.19 0.40 0.49
C HIS A 294 18.02 0.21 1.44
N PHE A 295 18.28 0.01 2.73
CA PHE A 295 17.25 -0.29 3.72
C PHE A 295 16.63 0.95 4.39
N TYR A 296 17.39 2.02 4.58
CA TYR A 296 16.89 3.19 5.31
C TYR A 296 16.64 4.40 4.41
N TYR A 297 17.67 4.90 3.74
CA TYR A 297 17.55 6.15 2.97
C TYR A 297 16.78 5.97 1.66
N GLY A 298 16.97 4.84 0.96
CA GLY A 298 16.31 4.57 -0.31
C GLY A 298 14.78 4.61 -0.21
N PRO A 299 14.14 3.94 0.77
CA PRO A 299 12.70 4.03 0.99
C PRO A 299 12.19 5.45 1.29
N LEU A 300 12.97 6.29 1.95
CA LEU A 300 12.59 7.67 2.28
C LEU A 300 12.29 8.52 1.03
N TYR A 301 12.97 8.30 -0.08
CA TYR A 301 12.67 9.00 -1.35
C TYR A 301 11.22 8.73 -1.78
N SER A 302 10.82 7.47 -1.80
CA SER A 302 9.47 7.07 -2.19
C SER A 302 8.42 7.54 -1.18
N ILE A 303 8.68 7.37 0.11
CA ILE A 303 7.75 7.76 1.18
C ILE A 303 7.53 9.27 1.15
N THR A 304 8.59 10.08 1.06
CA THR A 304 8.49 11.54 0.99
C THR A 304 7.63 11.98 -0.19
N TRP A 305 7.84 11.38 -1.36
CA TRP A 305 7.03 11.63 -2.54
C TRP A 305 5.57 11.24 -2.31
N ILE A 306 5.31 10.02 -1.84
CA ILE A 306 3.97 9.48 -1.65
C ILE A 306 3.16 10.34 -0.70
N VAL A 307 3.77 10.80 0.41
CA VAL A 307 3.11 11.67 1.39
C VAL A 307 2.88 13.08 0.85
N SER A 308 3.82 13.59 0.04
CA SER A 308 3.72 14.95 -0.51
C SER A 308 2.77 15.04 -1.71
N TYR A 309 2.55 13.96 -2.45
CA TYR A 309 1.78 13.99 -3.70
C TYR A 309 0.31 14.42 -3.54
N PRO A 310 -0.43 14.03 -2.51
CA PRO A 310 -1.75 14.60 -2.22
C PRO A 310 -1.74 16.13 -2.10
N LEU A 311 -0.69 16.72 -1.52
CA LEU A 311 -0.53 18.17 -1.41
C LEU A 311 -0.27 18.81 -2.79
N VAL A 312 0.49 18.15 -3.66
CA VAL A 312 0.70 18.58 -5.05
C VAL A 312 -0.62 18.59 -5.81
N ILE A 313 -1.47 17.57 -5.66
CA ILE A 313 -2.81 17.53 -6.26
C ILE A 313 -3.66 18.70 -5.76
N LEU A 314 -3.73 18.92 -4.44
CA LEU A 314 -4.50 20.04 -3.88
C LEU A 314 -3.99 21.39 -4.36
N GLY A 315 -2.69 21.62 -4.35
CA GLY A 315 -2.06 22.85 -4.82
C GLY A 315 -2.35 23.12 -6.29
N SER A 316 -2.26 22.10 -7.14
CA SER A 316 -2.59 22.22 -8.57
C SER A 316 -4.06 22.54 -8.81
N GLN A 317 -4.99 21.98 -8.02
CA GLN A 317 -6.42 22.31 -8.09
C GLN A 317 -6.70 23.76 -7.69
N ILE A 318 -6.05 24.24 -6.63
CA ILE A 318 -6.17 25.64 -6.19
C ILE A 318 -5.65 26.58 -7.27
N LEU A 319 -4.47 26.28 -7.84
CA LEU A 319 -3.87 27.06 -8.91
C LEU A 319 -4.77 27.10 -10.15
N TRP A 320 -5.27 25.93 -10.57
CA TRP A 320 -6.18 25.82 -11.71
C TRP A 320 -7.43 26.65 -11.52
N ARG A 321 -8.07 26.60 -10.34
CA ARG A 321 -9.24 27.42 -10.03
C ARG A 321 -8.95 28.92 -10.08
N LYS A 322 -7.77 29.37 -9.61
CA LYS A 322 -7.35 30.76 -9.71
C LYS A 322 -7.16 31.20 -11.16
N ILE A 323 -6.50 30.37 -11.97
CA ILE A 323 -6.29 30.64 -13.39
C ILE A 323 -7.61 30.66 -14.14
N ALA A 324 -8.46 29.66 -13.96
CA ALA A 324 -9.77 29.59 -14.61
C ALA A 324 -10.67 30.82 -14.27
N LYS A 325 -10.64 31.26 -13.01
CA LYS A 325 -11.37 32.45 -12.58
C LYS A 325 -10.83 33.72 -13.22
N LYS A 326 -9.52 33.83 -13.46
CA LYS A 326 -8.90 34.99 -14.12
C LYS A 326 -9.28 35.10 -15.60
N TYR A 327 -9.47 33.97 -16.28
CA TYR A 327 -9.80 33.91 -17.70
C TYR A 327 -11.28 33.61 -17.99
N ALA A 328 -12.12 33.52 -16.96
CA ALA A 328 -13.56 33.35 -17.14
C ALA A 328 -14.14 34.59 -17.81
N PRO A 329 -14.97 34.47 -18.87
CA PRO A 329 -15.66 35.58 -19.45
C PRO A 329 -16.58 36.22 -18.41
N PRO A 330 -16.76 37.56 -18.43
CA PRO A 330 -17.63 38.24 -17.49
C PRO A 330 -19.04 37.64 -17.54
N PRO A 331 -19.74 37.52 -16.40
CA PRO A 331 -21.09 36.97 -16.36
C PRO A 331 -21.98 37.76 -17.33
N LYS A 332 -22.65 37.04 -18.25
CA LYS A 332 -23.67 37.67 -19.13
C LYS A 332 -24.66 38.39 -18.22
N LYS A 333 -24.74 39.71 -18.37
CA LYS A 333 -25.78 40.49 -17.71
C LYS A 333 -27.12 39.91 -18.12
N THR A 334 -27.87 39.33 -17.21
CA THR A 334 -29.26 38.93 -17.39
C THR A 334 -30.03 40.20 -17.76
N GLN A 335 -30.52 40.27 -18.99
CA GLN A 335 -31.44 41.35 -19.37
C GLN A 335 -32.64 41.28 -18.43
N PRO A 336 -33.06 42.40 -17.86
CA PRO A 336 -34.29 42.44 -17.08
C PRO A 336 -35.45 41.95 -17.98
N LEU A 337 -36.25 41.02 -17.47
CA LEU A 337 -37.50 40.62 -18.09
C LEU A 337 -38.32 41.89 -18.35
N GLN A 338 -38.56 42.22 -19.63
CA GLN A 338 -39.51 43.23 -19.97
C GLN A 338 -40.88 42.79 -19.45
N PRO A 339 -41.62 43.69 -18.74
CA PRO A 339 -42.98 43.37 -18.32
C PRO A 339 -43.85 43.19 -19.56
N ASN A 340 -44.59 42.08 -19.61
CA ASN A 340 -45.57 41.81 -20.66
C ASN A 340 -46.56 42.99 -20.71
N PRO A 341 -46.82 43.59 -21.89
CA PRO A 341 -47.89 44.56 -22.02
C PRO A 341 -49.23 43.83 -21.82
N ALA A 342 -50.06 44.38 -20.95
CA ALA A 342 -51.43 43.96 -20.66
C ALA A 342 -52.37 44.14 -21.86
#